data_12972007bb27e7623abed97b99a52e1f
#
_entry.id   12972007bb27e7623abed97b99a52e1f
#
_cell.length_a   1.000
_cell.length_b   1.000
_cell.length_c   1.000
_cell.angle_alpha   90.00
_cell.angle_beta   90.00
_cell.angle_gamma   90.00
#
_symmetry.space_group_name_H-M   'P 1'
#
loop_
_entity.id
_entity.type
_entity.pdbx_description
1 polymer ?
#
loop_
_entity_poly.entity_id
_entity_poly.type
_entity_poly.pdbx_seq_one_letter_code
_entity_poly.pdbx_strand_id
1 'polypeptide(L)'
;MLSKDFVSFLIRAKQNTYASGKPADQMSRPASHDMQYAEDPYLYIDTWLGGFHFIGEEAVWYKGAAVWGMNYYGKMLVEKVPDGFSHFLKASLSKAPAEAPYRGPSVYIEDDFEFHCSWRGTLTSFEGEEAISYKKQVIYRLSFHGGEIRD
;
A
#
# COMPACT_ATOMS: atom_id res chain seq x y z
N MET A 1 3.63 5.47 21.07
CA MET A 1 2.22 5.36 20.62
C MET A 1 2.08 6.10 19.29
N LEU A 2 1.48 5.45 18.31
CA LEU A 2 1.25 6.03 16.99
C LEU A 2 0.11 7.07 17.12
N SER A 3 0.42 8.33 16.89
CA SER A 3 -0.48 9.48 17.09
C SER A 3 -1.39 9.75 15.90
N LYS A 4 -2.35 10.69 16.05
CA LYS A 4 -3.13 11.20 14.91
C LYS A 4 -2.24 11.85 13.83
N ASP A 5 -1.16 12.52 14.25
CA ASP A 5 -0.20 13.13 13.33
C ASP A 5 0.52 12.07 12.50
N PHE A 6 0.87 10.93 13.11
CA PHE A 6 1.43 9.78 12.39
C PHE A 6 0.46 9.27 11.31
N VAL A 7 -0.81 9.07 11.64
CA VAL A 7 -1.82 8.60 10.66
C VAL A 7 -1.98 9.59 9.52
N SER A 8 -2.05 10.88 9.83
CA SER A 8 -2.16 11.93 8.82
C SER A 8 -0.93 11.96 7.91
N PHE A 9 0.27 11.83 8.47
CA PHE A 9 1.51 11.71 7.71
C PHE A 9 1.49 10.46 6.80
N LEU A 10 1.13 9.28 7.34
CA LEU A 10 1.11 8.03 6.58
C LEU A 10 0.19 8.12 5.35
N ILE A 11 -1.00 8.71 5.50
CA ILE A 11 -1.93 8.91 4.38
C ILE A 11 -1.31 9.82 3.32
N ARG A 12 -0.72 10.96 3.72
CA ARG A 12 -0.05 11.87 2.75
C ARG A 12 1.12 11.18 2.05
N ALA A 13 1.91 10.39 2.77
CA ALA A 13 3.02 9.64 2.20
C ALA A 13 2.55 8.66 1.12
N LYS A 14 1.51 7.88 1.38
CA LYS A 14 0.92 6.95 0.39
C LYS A 14 0.39 7.70 -0.84
N GLN A 15 -0.30 8.81 -0.66
CA GLN A 15 -0.83 9.63 -1.74
C GLN A 15 0.27 10.29 -2.59
N ASN A 16 1.44 10.53 -2.04
CA ASN A 16 2.58 11.15 -2.72
C ASN A 16 3.63 10.16 -3.25
N THR A 17 3.46 8.86 -3.03
CA THR A 17 4.33 7.80 -3.54
C THR A 17 3.58 6.92 -4.55
N TYR A 18 3.38 5.63 -4.32
CA TYR A 18 2.80 4.73 -5.31
C TYR A 18 1.42 5.17 -5.82
N ALA A 19 0.53 5.61 -4.94
CA ALA A 19 -0.81 6.06 -5.31
C ALA A 19 -0.82 7.34 -6.18
N SER A 20 0.30 8.09 -6.20
CA SER A 20 0.44 9.29 -7.04
C SER A 20 0.55 9.00 -8.55
N GLY A 21 0.87 7.76 -8.93
CA GLY A 21 1.22 7.39 -10.30
C GLY A 21 2.61 7.80 -10.74
N LYS A 22 3.42 8.39 -9.86
CA LYS A 22 4.83 8.70 -10.16
C LYS A 22 5.64 7.43 -10.29
N PRO A 23 6.69 7.40 -11.15
CA PRO A 23 7.61 6.26 -11.21
C PRO A 23 8.44 6.17 -9.93
N ALA A 24 8.90 4.96 -9.61
CA ALA A 24 9.88 4.75 -8.56
C ALA A 24 11.20 5.41 -8.94
N ASP A 25 11.82 6.11 -7.99
CA ASP A 25 12.98 6.98 -8.22
C ASP A 25 14.30 6.40 -7.70
N GLN A 26 14.25 5.30 -6.94
CA GLN A 26 15.42 4.70 -6.31
C GLN A 26 15.43 3.17 -6.43
N MET A 27 16.60 2.58 -6.16
CA MET A 27 16.80 1.14 -6.10
C MET A 27 17.78 0.83 -4.96
N SER A 28 17.26 0.33 -3.83
CA SER A 28 18.08 -0.05 -2.66
C SER A 28 18.57 -1.50 -2.70
N ARG A 29 17.93 -2.34 -3.50
CA ARG A 29 18.26 -3.76 -3.70
C ARG A 29 18.23 -4.08 -5.20
N PRO A 30 18.92 -5.13 -5.68
CA PRO A 30 18.87 -5.51 -7.09
C PRO A 30 17.42 -5.64 -7.59
N ALA A 31 17.09 -4.90 -8.64
CA ALA A 31 15.77 -4.84 -9.28
C ALA A 31 14.62 -4.36 -8.37
N SER A 32 14.89 -3.73 -7.25
CA SER A 32 13.84 -3.12 -6.42
C SER A 32 13.33 -1.80 -7.01
N HIS A 33 12.09 -1.47 -6.66
CA HIS A 33 11.48 -0.17 -6.89
C HIS A 33 11.29 0.48 -5.54
N ASP A 34 11.83 1.68 -5.35
CA ASP A 34 11.77 2.39 -4.08
C ASP A 34 11.16 3.76 -4.29
N MET A 35 10.24 4.14 -3.41
CA MET A 35 9.66 5.48 -3.35
C MET A 35 9.74 5.99 -1.93
N GLN A 36 10.06 7.27 -1.76
CA GLN A 36 10.15 7.87 -0.44
C GLN A 36 9.38 9.18 -0.33
N TYR A 37 8.95 9.48 0.88
CA TYR A 37 8.30 10.73 1.24
C TYR A 37 8.74 11.15 2.64
N ALA A 38 9.13 12.40 2.79
CA ALA A 38 9.61 12.93 4.07
C ALA A 38 8.88 14.22 4.46
N GLU A 39 8.47 14.28 5.71
CA GLU A 39 8.02 15.49 6.42
C GLU A 39 8.62 15.40 7.83
N ASP A 40 9.64 16.20 8.11
CA ASP A 40 10.28 16.18 9.43
C ASP A 40 9.24 16.20 10.57
N PRO A 41 9.30 15.30 11.55
CA PRO A 41 10.37 14.33 11.85
C PRO A 41 10.19 12.92 11.24
N TYR A 42 9.28 12.74 10.26
CA TYR A 42 8.94 11.46 9.66
C TYR A 42 9.62 11.22 8.31
N LEU A 43 10.01 9.97 8.05
CA LEU A 43 10.41 9.45 6.75
C LEU A 43 9.58 8.19 6.45
N TYR A 44 9.03 8.10 5.24
CA TYR A 44 8.33 6.92 4.72
C TYR A 44 9.09 6.38 3.51
N ILE A 45 9.24 5.06 3.44
CA ILE A 45 9.79 4.36 2.26
C ILE A 45 8.89 3.19 1.93
N ASP A 46 8.50 3.08 0.65
CA ASP A 46 7.87 1.90 0.06
C ASP A 46 8.87 1.27 -0.90
N THR A 47 9.18 -0.01 -0.73
CA THR A 47 10.14 -0.75 -1.55
C THR A 47 9.55 -2.10 -1.95
N TRP A 48 9.63 -2.45 -3.24
CA TRP A 48 9.08 -3.73 -3.72
C TRP A 48 9.90 -4.34 -4.85
N LEU A 49 9.72 -5.65 -5.04
CA LEU A 49 10.27 -6.47 -6.11
C LEU A 49 9.12 -7.04 -6.94
N GLY A 50 9.31 -7.11 -8.26
CA GLY A 50 8.35 -7.68 -9.18
C GLY A 50 7.29 -6.68 -9.65
N GLY A 51 6.31 -7.18 -10.38
CA GLY A 51 5.23 -6.37 -10.95
C GLY A 51 3.95 -7.19 -11.15
N PHE A 52 4.00 -8.24 -11.95
CA PHE A 52 2.87 -9.15 -12.16
C PHE A 52 2.56 -9.99 -10.91
N HIS A 53 3.57 -10.53 -10.29
CA HIS A 53 3.60 -10.98 -8.90
C HIS A 53 4.66 -10.12 -8.19
N PHE A 54 4.35 -9.61 -7.02
CA PHE A 54 5.24 -8.68 -6.34
C PHE A 54 5.19 -8.84 -4.82
N ILE A 55 6.29 -8.47 -4.20
CA ILE A 55 6.45 -8.47 -2.74
C ILE A 55 7.11 -7.17 -2.32
N GLY A 56 6.65 -6.57 -1.23
CA GLY A 56 7.22 -5.32 -0.76
C GLY A 56 6.97 -5.01 0.69
N GLU A 57 7.51 -3.87 1.09
CA GLU A 57 7.44 -3.35 2.44
C GLU A 57 7.29 -1.84 2.42
N GLU A 58 6.33 -1.35 3.19
CA GLU A 58 6.26 0.05 3.59
C GLU A 58 6.80 0.19 5.00
N ALA A 59 7.63 1.19 5.25
CA ALA A 59 8.14 1.46 6.60
C ALA A 59 8.19 2.95 6.89
N VAL A 60 8.04 3.30 8.16
CA VAL A 60 8.09 4.67 8.66
C VAL A 60 9.11 4.79 9.78
N TRP A 61 9.94 5.82 9.66
CA TRP A 61 10.89 6.25 10.68
C TRP A 61 10.44 7.56 11.31
N TYR A 62 10.63 7.69 12.60
CA TYR A 62 10.45 8.92 13.37
C TYR A 62 11.78 9.29 14.02
N LYS A 63 12.33 10.47 13.69
CA LYS A 63 13.65 10.92 14.16
C LYS A 63 14.75 9.86 13.97
N GLY A 64 14.71 9.13 12.85
CA GLY A 64 15.68 8.10 12.51
C GLY A 64 15.44 6.70 13.10
N ALA A 65 14.50 6.52 14.02
CA ALA A 65 14.11 5.23 14.56
C ALA A 65 12.93 4.64 13.77
N ALA A 66 13.00 3.37 13.37
CA ALA A 66 11.88 2.69 12.74
C ALA A 66 10.74 2.52 13.76
N VAL A 67 9.51 2.94 13.39
CA VAL A 67 8.37 2.95 14.31
C VAL A 67 7.17 2.15 13.82
N TRP A 68 7.09 1.89 12.52
CA TRP A 68 5.97 1.17 11.92
C TRP A 68 6.37 0.56 10.58
N GLY A 69 5.75 -0.57 10.24
CA GLY A 69 5.92 -1.19 8.93
C GLY A 69 4.77 -2.09 8.53
N MET A 70 4.68 -2.34 7.21
CA MET A 70 3.70 -3.24 6.60
C MET A 70 4.35 -3.98 5.45
N ASN A 71 4.30 -5.31 5.49
CA ASN A 71 4.69 -6.18 4.37
C ASN A 71 3.48 -6.53 3.52
N TYR A 72 3.69 -6.75 2.24
CA TYR A 72 2.63 -7.17 1.32
C TYR A 72 3.16 -8.11 0.24
N TYR A 73 2.28 -9.01 -0.22
CA TYR A 73 2.48 -9.84 -1.40
C TYR A 73 1.22 -9.85 -2.24
N GLY A 74 1.37 -9.44 -3.50
CA GLY A 74 0.26 -9.36 -4.45
C GLY A 74 0.54 -10.10 -5.75
N LYS A 75 -0.53 -10.53 -6.43
CA LYS A 75 -0.42 -11.22 -7.70
C LYS A 75 -1.64 -11.05 -8.59
N MET A 76 -1.39 -11.00 -9.89
CA MET A 76 -2.43 -11.18 -10.89
C MET A 76 -2.86 -12.65 -10.93
N LEU A 77 -4.17 -12.87 -11.14
CA LEU A 77 -4.78 -14.19 -11.27
C LEU A 77 -5.16 -14.50 -12.72
N VAL A 78 -4.89 -13.59 -13.65
CA VAL A 78 -5.16 -13.70 -15.09
C VAL A 78 -3.90 -13.32 -15.87
N GLU A 79 -3.66 -13.99 -16.98
CA GLU A 79 -2.49 -13.69 -17.84
C GLU A 79 -2.64 -12.34 -18.57
N LYS A 80 -3.85 -12.03 -19.01
CA LYS A 80 -4.15 -10.76 -19.68
C LYS A 80 -4.79 -9.79 -18.70
N VAL A 81 -4.00 -8.80 -18.29
CA VAL A 81 -4.46 -7.73 -17.40
C VAL A 81 -5.35 -6.76 -18.20
N PRO A 82 -6.59 -6.47 -17.74
CA PRO A 82 -7.44 -5.50 -18.40
C PRO A 82 -6.84 -4.10 -18.42
N ASP A 83 -7.09 -3.37 -19.51
CA ASP A 83 -6.70 -1.97 -19.61
C ASP A 83 -7.33 -1.15 -18.47
N GLY A 84 -6.56 -0.21 -17.92
CA GLY A 84 -7.01 0.62 -16.80
C GLY A 84 -6.79 0.02 -15.40
N PHE A 85 -6.35 -1.25 -15.29
CA PHE A 85 -6.12 -1.89 -13.98
C PHE A 85 -5.18 -1.09 -13.09
N SER A 86 -4.01 -0.69 -13.61
CA SER A 86 -3.01 0.06 -12.83
C SER A 86 -3.55 1.41 -12.35
N HIS A 87 -4.28 2.13 -13.20
CA HIS A 87 -4.95 3.37 -12.82
C HIS A 87 -5.98 3.14 -11.71
N PHE A 88 -6.82 2.11 -11.85
CA PHE A 88 -7.85 1.76 -10.88
C PHE A 88 -7.24 1.37 -9.52
N LEU A 89 -6.17 0.55 -9.52
CA LEU A 89 -5.48 0.19 -8.28
C LEU A 89 -4.95 1.44 -7.55
N LYS A 90 -4.26 2.33 -8.25
CA LYS A 90 -3.73 3.57 -7.67
C LYS A 90 -4.84 4.48 -7.15
N ALA A 91 -5.94 4.62 -7.88
CA ALA A 91 -7.12 5.38 -7.45
C ALA A 91 -7.73 4.78 -6.17
N SER A 92 -7.82 3.45 -6.07
CA SER A 92 -8.30 2.76 -4.87
C SER A 92 -7.40 3.03 -3.67
N LEU A 93 -6.08 2.89 -3.84
CA LEU A 93 -5.10 3.10 -2.76
C LEU A 93 -5.03 4.55 -2.29
N SER A 94 -5.32 5.52 -3.17
CA SER A 94 -5.38 6.94 -2.79
C SER A 94 -6.51 7.27 -1.82
N LYS A 95 -7.46 6.36 -1.61
CA LYS A 95 -8.63 6.50 -0.75
C LYS A 95 -8.51 5.74 0.58
N ALA A 96 -7.28 5.40 1.01
CA ALA A 96 -7.04 4.73 2.28
C ALA A 96 -7.67 5.52 3.44
N PRO A 97 -8.54 4.90 4.26
CA PRO A 97 -9.23 5.61 5.34
C PRO A 97 -8.31 5.83 6.54
N ALA A 98 -8.56 6.90 7.30
CA ALA A 98 -7.74 7.24 8.46
C ALA A 98 -7.82 6.20 9.59
N GLU A 99 -8.95 5.51 9.73
CA GLU A 99 -9.16 4.43 10.71
C GLU A 99 -8.40 3.15 10.36
N ALA A 100 -8.05 2.95 9.08
CA ALA A 100 -7.30 1.80 8.60
C ALA A 100 -6.40 2.20 7.41
N PRO A 101 -5.31 2.95 7.67
CA PRO A 101 -4.49 3.54 6.62
C PRO A 101 -3.49 2.52 6.02
N TYR A 102 -3.96 1.31 5.75
CA TYR A 102 -3.10 0.21 5.29
C TYR A 102 -2.99 0.17 3.77
N ARG A 103 -4.11 -0.03 3.10
CA ARG A 103 -4.17 -0.15 1.64
C ARG A 103 -5.21 0.80 1.08
N GLY A 104 -6.41 0.36 0.81
CA GLY A 104 -7.52 1.16 0.30
C GLY A 104 -8.75 1.11 1.22
N PRO A 105 -9.88 1.65 0.77
CA PRO A 105 -11.13 1.56 1.50
C PRO A 105 -11.68 0.12 1.47
N SER A 106 -12.70 -0.17 2.28
CA SER A 106 -13.34 -1.49 2.26
C SER A 106 -13.93 -1.84 0.89
N VAL A 107 -14.46 -0.86 0.17
CA VAL A 107 -15.01 -1.00 -1.20
C VAL A 107 -14.76 0.27 -1.99
N TYR A 108 -14.34 0.11 -3.26
CA TYR A 108 -14.31 1.16 -4.25
C TYR A 108 -14.68 0.59 -5.62
N ILE A 109 -15.56 1.25 -6.32
CA ILE A 109 -16.08 0.80 -7.62
C ILE A 109 -15.93 1.92 -8.65
N GLU A 110 -15.39 1.60 -9.81
CA GLU A 110 -15.29 2.49 -10.96
C GLU A 110 -15.41 1.66 -12.23
N ASP A 111 -16.42 1.97 -13.05
CA ASP A 111 -16.75 1.22 -14.27
C ASP A 111 -16.94 -0.29 -13.99
N ASP A 112 -16.20 -1.15 -14.68
CA ASP A 112 -16.25 -2.60 -14.52
C ASP A 112 -15.32 -3.15 -13.41
N PHE A 113 -14.57 -2.25 -12.73
CA PHE A 113 -13.65 -2.63 -11.67
C PHE A 113 -14.28 -2.48 -10.28
N GLU A 114 -14.00 -3.44 -9.40
CA GLU A 114 -14.36 -3.38 -7.98
C GLU A 114 -13.14 -3.73 -7.13
N PHE A 115 -12.80 -2.85 -6.19
CA PHE A 115 -11.78 -3.05 -5.17
C PHE A 115 -12.45 -3.41 -3.85
N HIS A 116 -11.98 -4.47 -3.19
CA HIS A 116 -12.40 -4.89 -1.86
C HIS A 116 -11.18 -5.06 -0.97
N CYS A 117 -11.24 -4.51 0.23
CA CYS A 117 -10.20 -4.67 1.24
C CYS A 117 -10.83 -5.01 2.59
N SER A 118 -10.33 -6.04 3.23
CA SER A 118 -10.70 -6.42 4.58
C SER A 118 -9.47 -6.50 5.47
N TRP A 119 -9.63 -6.18 6.74
CA TRP A 119 -8.54 -6.20 7.71
C TRP A 119 -9.05 -6.55 9.09
N ARG A 120 -8.14 -6.98 9.93
CA ARG A 120 -8.35 -7.17 11.37
C ARG A 120 -7.16 -6.64 12.15
N GLY A 121 -7.40 -6.29 13.41
CA GLY A 121 -6.38 -5.70 14.27
C GLY A 121 -6.44 -4.18 14.32
N THR A 122 -5.36 -3.60 14.78
CA THR A 122 -5.21 -2.15 14.96
C THR A 122 -3.92 -1.67 14.31
N LEU A 123 -3.69 -0.36 14.29
CA LEU A 123 -2.48 0.22 13.70
C LEU A 123 -1.17 -0.36 14.28
N THR A 124 -1.21 -0.89 15.51
CA THR A 124 -0.05 -1.48 16.18
C THR A 124 0.17 -2.96 15.87
N SER A 125 -0.85 -3.65 15.35
CA SER A 125 -0.74 -5.05 14.89
C SER A 125 -1.98 -5.37 14.04
N PHE A 126 -1.78 -5.61 12.76
CA PHE A 126 -2.86 -5.83 11.79
C PHE A 126 -2.47 -6.82 10.71
N GLU A 127 -3.47 -7.36 10.07
CA GLU A 127 -3.36 -8.13 8.83
C GLU A 127 -4.62 -7.94 8.00
N GLY A 128 -4.52 -8.20 6.70
CA GLY A 128 -5.66 -8.07 5.82
C GLY A 128 -5.39 -8.58 4.41
N GLU A 129 -6.40 -8.44 3.58
CA GLU A 129 -6.39 -8.86 2.19
C GLU A 129 -7.09 -7.82 1.33
N GLU A 130 -6.63 -7.66 0.11
CA GLU A 130 -7.34 -6.92 -0.92
C GLU A 130 -7.55 -7.77 -2.16
N ALA A 131 -8.61 -7.48 -2.91
CA ALA A 131 -8.91 -8.12 -4.18
C ALA A 131 -9.47 -7.08 -5.15
N ILE A 132 -9.18 -7.27 -6.43
CA ILE A 132 -9.81 -6.51 -7.51
C ILE A 132 -10.52 -7.49 -8.44
N SER A 133 -11.79 -7.17 -8.74
CA SER A 133 -12.58 -7.84 -9.77
C SER A 133 -12.71 -6.96 -11.00
N TYR A 134 -12.76 -7.58 -12.15
CA TYR A 134 -13.14 -6.96 -13.42
C TYR A 134 -14.29 -7.73 -14.04
N LYS A 135 -15.39 -7.05 -14.35
CA LYS A 135 -16.63 -7.68 -14.84
C LYS A 135 -17.06 -8.87 -13.96
N LYS A 136 -17.02 -8.67 -12.63
CA LYS A 136 -17.39 -9.65 -11.60
C LYS A 136 -16.46 -10.86 -11.46
N GLN A 137 -15.33 -10.90 -12.17
CA GLN A 137 -14.30 -11.93 -12.01
C GLN A 137 -13.13 -11.37 -11.19
N VAL A 138 -12.73 -12.07 -10.13
CA VAL A 138 -11.54 -11.70 -9.36
C VAL A 138 -10.29 -11.95 -10.22
N ILE A 139 -9.52 -10.88 -10.46
CA ILE A 139 -8.34 -10.90 -11.31
C ILE A 139 -7.03 -10.60 -10.57
N TYR A 140 -7.12 -10.16 -9.30
CA TYR A 140 -5.97 -9.75 -8.49
C TYR A 140 -6.26 -9.98 -7.01
N ARG A 141 -5.22 -10.41 -6.27
CA ARG A 141 -5.24 -10.54 -4.81
C ARG A 141 -3.93 -10.08 -4.22
N LEU A 142 -4.02 -9.54 -3.00
CA LEU A 142 -2.86 -9.18 -2.17
C LEU A 142 -3.19 -9.49 -0.71
N SER A 143 -2.18 -9.99 0.01
CA SER A 143 -2.21 -10.13 1.47
C SER A 143 -1.22 -9.15 2.09
N PHE A 144 -1.56 -8.59 3.25
CA PHE A 144 -0.70 -7.68 3.98
C PHE A 144 -0.76 -7.92 5.48
N HIS A 145 0.31 -7.56 6.16
CA HIS A 145 0.37 -7.55 7.62
C HIS A 145 1.43 -6.55 8.08
N GLY A 146 1.30 -6.07 9.30
CA GLY A 146 2.25 -5.12 9.84
C GLY A 146 1.89 -4.65 11.25
N GLY A 147 2.56 -3.60 11.67
CA GLY A 147 2.33 -3.01 12.98
C GLY A 147 3.42 -2.06 13.45
N GLU A 148 3.38 -1.79 14.75
CA GLU A 148 4.36 -0.97 15.42
C GLU A 148 5.69 -1.72 15.56
N ILE A 149 6.80 -1.02 15.33
CA ILE A 149 8.16 -1.52 15.52
C ILE A 149 8.70 -0.96 16.84
N ARG A 150 9.27 -1.82 17.66
CA ARG A 150 9.94 -1.46 18.92
C ARG A 150 11.22 -2.27 19.10
N ASP A 151 12.27 -1.61 19.60
CA ASP A 151 13.51 -2.22 20.07
C ASP A 151 13.40 -2.54 21.55
#